data_ae077b6665cf9191a93306d52db471b0
#
_entry.id   ae077b6665cf9191a93306d52db471b0
#
_cell.length_a   1.000
_cell.length_b   1.000
_cell.length_c   1.000
_cell.angle_alpha   90.00
_cell.angle_beta   90.00
_cell.angle_gamma   90.00
#
_symmetry.space_group_name_H-M   'P 1'
#
loop_
_entity.id
_entity.type
_entity.pdbx_description
1 polymer ?
#
loop_
_entity_poly.entity_id
_entity_poly.type
_entity_poly.pdbx_seq_one_letter_code
_entity_poly.pdbx_strand_id
1 'polypeptide(L)'
;YHCGPVVSQDAQGHWHFVAAGPTTSIREEPYEAEVIEHFGLRAVIGKGGMGPKTLKACHDHKAVYLHAIGGAASLIANSVQDVVDVYQKDELGVPEAFWVIRVEDFPAVVTMDSHGNSLHAEVKERSTAIFQTLVGVGSS
;
A
#
# COMPACT_ATOMS: atom_id res chain seq x y z
N TYR A 1 0.76 6.19 -2.06
CA TYR A 1 0.50 5.46 -0.83
C TYR A 1 -0.99 5.41 -0.54
N HIS A 2 -1.56 4.18 -0.42
CA HIS A 2 -2.96 3.94 -0.03
C HIS A 2 -3.11 4.20 1.46
N CYS A 3 -3.22 5.47 1.86
CA CYS A 3 -3.08 5.86 3.26
C CYS A 3 -4.40 5.97 4.02
N GLY A 4 -5.39 6.70 3.51
CA GLY A 4 -6.61 7.01 4.25
C GLY A 4 -6.31 7.58 5.64
N PRO A 5 -5.60 8.72 5.77
CA PRO A 5 -5.03 9.16 7.03
C PRO A 5 -6.07 9.67 8.01
N VAL A 6 -5.72 9.61 9.31
CA VAL A 6 -6.30 10.47 10.34
C VAL A 6 -5.33 11.62 10.57
N VAL A 7 -5.81 12.84 10.45
CA VAL A 7 -5.00 14.06 10.59
C VAL A 7 -5.60 14.99 11.64
N SER A 8 -4.75 15.84 12.20
CA SER A 8 -5.13 16.97 13.04
C SER A 8 -4.52 18.26 12.47
N GLN A 9 -5.04 19.39 12.90
CA GLN A 9 -4.50 20.70 12.54
C GLN A 9 -4.11 21.45 13.80
N ASP A 10 -2.92 22.04 13.79
CA ASP A 10 -2.46 22.87 14.93
C ASP A 10 -3.10 24.28 14.90
N ALA A 11 -2.78 25.09 15.90
CA ALA A 11 -3.29 26.46 16.03
C ALA A 11 -2.81 27.41 14.91
N GLN A 12 -1.78 27.03 14.20
CA GLN A 12 -1.20 27.76 13.05
C GLN A 12 -1.79 27.28 11.71
N GLY A 13 -2.59 26.22 11.73
CA GLY A 13 -3.22 25.65 10.54
C GLY A 13 -2.39 24.57 9.84
N HIS A 14 -1.27 24.12 10.40
CA HIS A 14 -0.46 23.03 9.82
C HIS A 14 -1.11 21.66 10.09
N TRP A 15 -1.06 20.82 9.08
CA TRP A 15 -1.58 19.45 9.17
C TRP A 15 -0.54 18.49 9.76
N HIS A 16 -1.02 17.61 10.63
CA HIS A 16 -0.23 16.55 11.25
C HIS A 16 -0.91 15.20 11.08
N PHE A 17 -0.15 14.19 10.70
CA PHE A 17 -0.66 12.82 10.64
C PHE A 17 -0.70 12.22 12.05
N VAL A 18 -1.89 11.81 12.47
CA VAL A 18 -2.13 11.11 13.75
C VAL A 18 -2.06 9.60 13.54
N ALA A 19 -2.60 9.14 12.40
CA ALA A 19 -2.52 7.76 11.99
C ALA A 19 -2.40 7.69 10.47
N ALA A 20 -1.50 6.85 9.98
CA ALA A 20 -1.31 6.52 8.59
C ALA A 20 -1.57 5.02 8.41
N GLY A 21 -2.83 4.63 8.54
CA GLY A 21 -3.27 3.24 8.47
C GLY A 21 -4.10 3.05 7.23
N PRO A 22 -3.53 2.54 6.16
CA PRO A 22 -4.25 2.40 4.93
C PRO A 22 -5.46 1.47 5.08
N THR A 23 -6.48 1.78 4.33
CA THR A 23 -7.52 0.83 3.97
C THR A 23 -6.89 -0.36 3.23
N THR A 24 -7.55 -1.51 3.19
CA THR A 24 -7.04 -2.70 2.50
C THR A 24 -6.77 -2.41 1.03
N SER A 25 -5.52 -2.49 0.62
CA SER A 25 -5.06 -2.09 -0.72
C SER A 25 -5.64 -2.91 -1.87
N ILE A 26 -6.03 -4.16 -1.64
CA ILE A 26 -6.64 -5.02 -2.68
C ILE A 26 -7.93 -4.42 -3.29
N ARG A 27 -8.55 -3.46 -2.62
CA ARG A 27 -9.70 -2.74 -3.17
C ARG A 27 -9.34 -1.90 -4.38
N GLU A 28 -8.07 -1.49 -4.49
CA GLU A 28 -7.54 -0.71 -5.61
C GLU A 28 -7.07 -1.59 -6.79
N GLU A 29 -7.04 -2.91 -6.62
CA GLU A 29 -6.63 -3.86 -7.66
C GLU A 29 -7.31 -3.64 -9.04
N PRO A 30 -8.59 -3.24 -9.12
CA PRO A 30 -9.23 -2.97 -10.41
C PRO A 30 -8.61 -1.81 -11.19
N TYR A 31 -8.02 -0.83 -10.49
CA TYR A 31 -7.58 0.46 -11.03
C TYR A 31 -6.06 0.64 -11.00
N GLU A 32 -5.36 -0.03 -10.10
CA GLU A 32 -3.93 0.22 -9.82
C GLU A 32 -3.03 0.08 -11.04
N ALA A 33 -3.32 -0.87 -11.91
CA ALA A 33 -2.54 -1.06 -13.14
C ALA A 33 -2.60 0.17 -14.06
N GLU A 34 -3.80 0.75 -14.22
CA GLU A 34 -4.00 1.96 -15.01
C GLU A 34 -3.33 3.18 -14.39
N VAL A 35 -3.35 3.28 -13.06
CA VAL A 35 -2.70 4.36 -12.30
C VAL A 35 -1.18 4.28 -12.46
N ILE A 36 -0.59 3.09 -12.34
CA ILE A 36 0.85 2.86 -12.56
C ILE A 36 1.25 3.29 -13.98
N GLU A 37 0.50 2.86 -14.99
CA GLU A 37 0.77 3.17 -16.39
C GLU A 37 0.62 4.67 -16.67
N HIS A 38 -0.55 5.23 -16.35
CA HIS A 38 -0.93 6.60 -16.70
C HIS A 38 -0.01 7.65 -16.07
N PHE A 39 0.33 7.47 -14.80
CA PHE A 39 1.17 8.42 -14.06
C PHE A 39 2.66 8.04 -14.06
N GLY A 40 3.02 6.92 -14.66
CA GLY A 40 4.40 6.44 -14.67
C GLY A 40 4.95 6.15 -13.27
N LEU A 41 4.12 5.64 -12.37
CA LEU A 41 4.51 5.36 -11.00
C LEU A 41 5.61 4.30 -10.95
N ARG A 42 6.56 4.47 -10.03
CA ARG A 42 7.66 3.52 -9.81
C ARG A 42 7.55 2.77 -8.49
N ALA A 43 6.76 3.32 -7.56
CA ALA A 43 6.49 2.66 -6.30
C ALA A 43 5.05 2.93 -5.85
N VAL A 44 4.40 1.90 -5.38
CA VAL A 44 3.10 1.97 -4.71
C VAL A 44 3.27 1.41 -3.31
N ILE A 45 2.73 2.08 -2.32
CA ILE A 45 2.77 1.61 -0.93
C ILE A 45 1.34 1.28 -0.49
N GLY A 46 1.16 0.13 0.13
CA GLY A 46 -0.13 -0.27 0.64
C GLY A 46 -0.05 -1.22 1.82
N LYS A 47 -1.19 -1.71 2.28
CA LYS A 47 -1.33 -2.69 3.33
C LYS A 47 -1.89 -4.00 2.77
N GLY A 48 -1.24 -5.11 3.10
CA GLY A 48 -1.58 -6.42 2.53
C GLY A 48 -1.03 -6.59 1.12
N GLY A 49 -1.49 -7.61 0.41
CA GLY A 49 -1.10 -7.88 -0.96
C GLY A 49 -2.00 -7.20 -1.97
N MET A 50 -1.53 -7.18 -3.20
CA MET A 50 -2.30 -6.84 -4.39
C MET A 50 -2.45 -8.07 -5.28
N GLY A 51 -3.25 -7.95 -6.33
CA GLY A 51 -3.54 -9.05 -7.23
C GLY A 51 -2.61 -9.13 -8.45
N PRO A 52 -2.96 -10.02 -9.40
CA PRO A 52 -2.12 -10.28 -10.57
C PRO A 52 -2.06 -9.11 -11.56
N LYS A 53 -3.06 -8.24 -11.62
CA LYS A 53 -3.03 -7.06 -12.50
C LYS A 53 -1.97 -6.06 -12.03
N THR A 54 -1.92 -5.78 -10.72
CA THR A 54 -0.89 -4.93 -10.14
C THR A 54 0.50 -5.54 -10.31
N LEU A 55 0.66 -6.85 -10.08
CA LEU A 55 1.94 -7.54 -10.31
C LEU A 55 2.41 -7.41 -11.75
N LYS A 56 1.49 -7.62 -12.72
CA LYS A 56 1.81 -7.44 -14.13
C LYS A 56 2.20 -6.00 -14.45
N ALA A 57 1.49 -5.01 -13.92
CA ALA A 57 1.82 -3.60 -14.12
C ALA A 57 3.18 -3.24 -13.52
N CYS A 58 3.52 -3.77 -12.33
CA CYS A 58 4.86 -3.60 -11.74
C CYS A 58 5.95 -4.13 -12.66
N HIS A 59 5.75 -5.30 -13.27
CA HIS A 59 6.70 -5.87 -14.24
C HIS A 59 6.80 -5.01 -15.49
N ASP A 60 5.68 -4.67 -16.13
CA ASP A 60 5.64 -4.01 -17.44
C ASP A 60 6.17 -2.57 -17.36
N HIS A 61 5.82 -1.84 -16.30
CA HIS A 61 6.16 -0.43 -16.11
C HIS A 61 7.36 -0.20 -15.17
N LYS A 62 8.05 -1.27 -14.76
CA LYS A 62 9.24 -1.20 -13.89
C LYS A 62 8.96 -0.48 -12.56
N ALA A 63 7.85 -0.87 -11.94
CA ALA A 63 7.42 -0.41 -10.64
C ALA A 63 7.58 -1.50 -9.57
N VAL A 64 7.40 -1.13 -8.31
CA VAL A 64 7.38 -2.05 -7.17
C VAL A 64 6.17 -1.76 -6.28
N TYR A 65 5.66 -2.80 -5.64
CA TYR A 65 4.68 -2.65 -4.57
C TYR A 65 5.35 -2.92 -3.22
N LEU A 66 5.19 -1.96 -2.33
CA LEU A 66 5.74 -1.98 -0.98
C LEU A 66 4.61 -2.21 0.03
N HIS A 67 4.80 -3.19 0.90
CA HIS A 67 3.85 -3.49 1.98
C HIS A 67 4.25 -2.73 3.25
N ALA A 68 3.39 -1.80 3.68
CA ALA A 68 3.45 -1.19 5.00
C ALA A 68 2.77 -2.10 6.03
N ILE A 69 3.26 -2.09 7.26
CA ILE A 69 2.80 -3.00 8.32
C ILE A 69 1.37 -2.63 8.77
N GLY A 70 0.44 -3.57 8.63
CA GLY A 70 -0.92 -3.42 9.13
C GLY A 70 -0.96 -3.35 10.66
N GLY A 71 -1.83 -2.49 11.21
CA GLY A 71 -1.94 -2.26 12.65
C GLY A 71 -0.93 -1.27 13.24
N ALA A 72 0.04 -0.81 12.46
CA ALA A 72 1.08 0.12 12.89
C ALA A 72 0.80 1.58 12.49
N ALA A 73 -0.46 1.97 12.36
CA ALA A 73 -0.86 3.27 11.80
C ALA A 73 -0.26 4.48 12.51
N SER A 74 -0.17 4.46 13.84
CA SER A 74 0.45 5.53 14.60
C SER A 74 1.98 5.53 14.46
N LEU A 75 2.60 4.36 14.37
CA LEU A 75 4.04 4.25 14.12
C LEU A 75 4.40 4.80 12.73
N ILE A 76 3.61 4.44 11.72
CA ILE A 76 3.80 4.94 10.35
C ILE A 76 3.59 6.45 10.30
N ALA A 77 2.60 6.99 11.03
CA ALA A 77 2.39 8.43 11.11
C ALA A 77 3.62 9.19 11.65
N ASN A 78 4.41 8.59 12.54
CA ASN A 78 5.65 9.19 13.05
C ASN A 78 6.73 9.33 11.97
N SER A 79 6.66 8.57 10.88
CA SER A 79 7.56 8.74 9.73
C SER A 79 7.20 9.92 8.85
N VAL A 80 5.99 10.48 9.00
CA VAL A 80 5.56 11.68 8.27
C VAL A 80 6.10 12.91 8.99
N GLN A 81 7.05 13.58 8.37
CA GLN A 81 7.71 14.75 8.93
C GLN A 81 6.96 16.05 8.63
N ASP A 82 6.27 16.08 7.49
CA ASP A 82 5.62 17.30 7.03
C ASP A 82 4.50 16.98 6.05
N VAL A 83 3.44 17.77 6.07
CA VAL A 83 2.41 17.81 5.03
C VAL A 83 2.69 19.01 4.14
N VAL A 84 3.21 18.74 2.96
CA VAL A 84 3.62 19.77 2.00
C VAL A 84 2.42 20.41 1.31
N ASP A 85 1.41 19.59 0.95
CA ASP A 85 0.21 20.04 0.27
C ASP A 85 -0.93 19.05 0.43
N VAL A 86 -2.17 19.48 0.11
CA VAL A 86 -3.36 18.62 0.07
C VAL A 86 -4.28 19.04 -1.06
N TYR A 87 -4.71 18.08 -1.88
CA TYR A 87 -5.64 18.32 -3.00
C TYR A 87 -6.94 17.59 -2.79
N GLN A 88 -8.03 18.18 -3.27
CA GLN A 88 -9.39 17.62 -3.30
C GLN A 88 -9.98 17.24 -1.94
N LYS A 89 -9.46 17.82 -0.84
CA LYS A 89 -9.92 17.52 0.52
C LYS A 89 -11.40 17.90 0.72
N ASP A 90 -11.83 19.02 0.17
CA ASP A 90 -13.20 19.52 0.35
C ASP A 90 -14.22 18.75 -0.47
N GLU A 91 -13.79 18.13 -1.58
CA GLU A 91 -14.64 17.31 -2.45
C GLU A 91 -14.71 15.85 -2.00
N LEU A 92 -13.57 15.27 -1.62
CA LEU A 92 -13.43 13.85 -1.34
C LEU A 92 -13.40 13.52 0.17
N GLY A 93 -13.19 14.54 1.01
CA GLY A 93 -12.98 14.37 2.44
C GLY A 93 -11.55 13.96 2.79
N VAL A 94 -11.22 14.03 4.08
CA VAL A 94 -9.87 13.78 4.60
C VAL A 94 -9.29 12.42 4.21
N PRO A 95 -10.02 11.29 4.31
CA PRO A 95 -9.45 9.98 4.00
C PRO A 95 -9.12 9.75 2.53
N GLU A 96 -9.83 10.40 1.62
CA GLU A 96 -9.73 10.19 0.17
C GLU A 96 -9.00 11.35 -0.53
N ALA A 97 -8.60 12.38 0.19
CA ALA A 97 -7.82 13.50 -0.34
C ALA A 97 -6.40 13.05 -0.74
N PHE A 98 -5.80 13.82 -1.66
CA PHE A 98 -4.42 13.59 -2.09
C PHE A 98 -3.47 14.39 -1.21
N TRP A 99 -2.78 13.71 -0.31
CA TRP A 99 -1.82 14.30 0.62
C TRP A 99 -0.40 14.21 0.07
N VAL A 100 0.25 15.34 -0.13
CA VAL A 100 1.68 15.40 -0.46
C VAL A 100 2.46 15.51 0.84
N ILE A 101 3.20 14.47 1.17
CA ILE A 101 3.89 14.34 2.46
C ILE A 101 5.39 14.13 2.27
N ARG A 102 6.15 14.61 3.23
CA ARG A 102 7.57 14.26 3.39
C ARG A 102 7.68 13.19 4.46
N VAL A 103 8.37 12.12 4.11
CA VAL A 103 8.57 10.99 5.03
C VAL A 103 10.06 10.74 5.26
N GLU A 104 10.38 10.23 6.45
CA GLU A 104 11.71 9.77 6.83
C GLU A 104 11.58 8.42 7.55
N ASP A 105 12.46 7.49 7.23
CA ASP A 105 12.49 6.13 7.82
C ASP A 105 11.15 5.39 7.74
N PHE A 106 10.43 5.55 6.63
CA PHE A 106 9.14 4.90 6.43
C PHE A 106 9.31 3.37 6.30
N PRO A 107 8.77 2.57 7.25
CA PRO A 107 8.96 1.12 7.26
C PRO A 107 8.08 0.43 6.22
N ALA A 108 8.67 -0.14 5.20
CA ALA A 108 7.97 -0.91 4.18
C ALA A 108 8.85 -2.02 3.60
N VAL A 109 8.23 -3.07 3.09
CA VAL A 109 8.89 -4.23 2.48
C VAL A 109 8.42 -4.37 1.04
N VAL A 110 9.35 -4.56 0.09
CA VAL A 110 8.99 -4.89 -1.29
C VAL A 110 8.37 -6.28 -1.32
N THR A 111 7.13 -6.36 -1.76
CA THR A 111 6.39 -7.63 -1.84
C THR A 111 5.96 -8.01 -3.25
N MET A 112 6.01 -7.05 -4.19
CA MET A 112 5.97 -7.32 -5.62
C MET A 112 7.06 -6.49 -6.29
N ASP A 113 7.84 -7.12 -7.16
CA ASP A 113 8.97 -6.45 -7.81
C ASP A 113 8.76 -6.27 -9.33
N SER A 114 9.68 -5.55 -9.95
CA SER A 114 9.67 -5.27 -11.39
C SER A 114 10.07 -6.47 -12.27
N HIS A 115 10.39 -7.60 -11.66
CA HIS A 115 10.73 -8.85 -12.34
C HIS A 115 9.55 -9.85 -12.39
N GLY A 116 8.42 -9.49 -11.76
CA GLY A 116 7.23 -10.34 -11.70
C GLY A 116 7.19 -11.28 -10.50
N ASN A 117 8.06 -11.08 -9.51
CA ASN A 117 8.03 -11.87 -8.28
C ASN A 117 7.02 -11.29 -7.28
N SER A 118 6.36 -12.19 -6.53
CA SER A 118 5.40 -11.81 -5.48
C SER A 118 5.61 -12.66 -4.24
N LEU A 119 6.10 -12.03 -3.17
CA LEU A 119 6.26 -12.67 -1.86
C LEU A 119 4.92 -13.21 -1.32
N HIS A 120 3.82 -12.52 -1.56
CA HIS A 120 2.49 -12.98 -1.15
C HIS A 120 2.07 -14.26 -1.88
N ALA A 121 2.35 -14.37 -3.18
CA ALA A 121 2.05 -15.57 -3.96
C ALA A 121 2.88 -16.77 -3.46
N GLU A 122 4.17 -16.57 -3.24
CA GLU A 122 5.07 -17.60 -2.72
C GLU A 122 4.63 -18.13 -1.34
N VAL A 123 4.33 -17.22 -0.40
CA VAL A 123 3.86 -17.59 0.94
C VAL A 123 2.53 -18.33 0.87
N LYS A 124 1.61 -17.87 0.01
CA LYS A 124 0.31 -18.52 -0.18
C LYS A 124 0.46 -19.94 -0.74
N GLU A 125 1.30 -20.13 -1.74
CA GLU A 125 1.57 -21.46 -2.34
C GLU A 125 2.12 -22.41 -1.30
N ARG A 126 3.16 -22.01 -0.58
CA ARG A 126 3.79 -22.82 0.48
C ARG A 126 2.79 -23.17 1.59
N SER A 127 2.02 -22.22 2.09
CA SER A 127 1.04 -22.48 3.16
C SER A 127 -0.11 -23.35 2.68
N THR A 128 -0.55 -23.21 1.43
CA THR A 128 -1.58 -24.08 0.84
C THR A 128 -1.10 -25.53 0.74
N ALA A 129 0.14 -25.76 0.30
CA ALA A 129 0.71 -27.10 0.23
C ALA A 129 0.79 -27.77 1.61
N ILE A 130 1.22 -27.01 2.64
CA ILE A 130 1.25 -27.52 4.02
C ILE A 130 -0.18 -27.81 4.53
N PHE A 131 -1.12 -26.92 4.30
CA PHE A 131 -2.51 -27.10 4.71
C PHE A 131 -3.13 -28.37 4.08
N GLN A 132 -2.92 -28.59 2.78
CA GLN A 132 -3.40 -29.81 2.10
C GLN A 132 -2.85 -31.09 2.73
N THR A 133 -1.58 -31.07 3.12
CA THR A 133 -0.95 -32.19 3.83
C THR A 133 -1.57 -32.44 5.20
N LEU A 134 -1.85 -31.36 5.96
CA LEU A 134 -2.41 -31.48 7.31
C LEU A 134 -3.88 -31.93 7.35
N VAL A 135 -4.68 -31.55 6.36
CA VAL A 135 -6.11 -31.91 6.31
C VAL A 135 -6.40 -33.21 5.55
N GLY A 136 -5.37 -33.90 5.09
CA GLY A 136 -5.52 -35.21 4.42
C GLY A 136 -6.18 -35.14 3.05
N VAL A 137 -6.29 -33.95 2.42
CA VAL A 137 -6.74 -33.79 1.04
C VAL A 137 -5.52 -34.02 0.13
N GLY A 138 -5.02 -35.24 0.17
CA GLY A 138 -3.93 -35.70 -0.67
C GLY A 138 -4.42 -36.80 -1.60
N SER A 139 -4.48 -36.47 -2.89
CA SER A 139 -4.47 -37.38 -4.05
C SER A 139 -5.35 -38.65 -3.93
N SER A 140 -6.54 -38.58 -4.44
CA SER A 140 -7.17 -39.69 -5.17
C SER A 140 -6.94 -39.50 -6.66
#